data_1a47954c5ba412f7bacf5f076d3883be
#
_entry.id   1a47954c5ba412f7bacf5f076d3883be
#
_cell.length_a   1.000
_cell.length_b   1.000
_cell.length_c   1.000
_cell.angle_alpha   90.00
_cell.angle_beta   90.00
_cell.angle_gamma   90.00
#
_symmetry.space_group_name_H-M   'P 1'
#
loop_
_entity.id
_entity.type
_entity.pdbx_description
1 polymer ?
#
loop_
_entity_poly.entity_id
_entity_poly.type
_entity_poly.pdbx_seq_one_letter_code
_entity_poly.pdbx_strand_id
1 'polypeptide(L)'
;MSAPALQAIATRAPRSDGVEARQRLLYAALALFAANGYAKTSTREIARAADVNISAISYYFGDKAGLYAATFGEPMGGNAGDFVSLYDAPDLPMQEALRIFFTRMVEPLKQGEIVRQCIQLHMREMLEPTSQWAKEFERDIKAPHIAIAGVLCRRLGLARPDDDVHRLTFAITGLAVQLFVSQDLVDAIRPSLLNTPKNVDAWAQRLTGYAVALVEAEVLRRKKAAARPAAVPAARSGRKKT
;
A
#
# COMPACT_ATOMS: atom_id res chain seq x y z
N MET A 1 59.64 -30.76 27.45
CA MET A 1 58.17 -30.75 27.69
C MET A 1 57.63 -29.46 27.05
N SER A 2 57.12 -29.62 25.83
CA SER A 2 56.60 -28.49 25.02
C SER A 2 55.12 -28.29 25.33
N ALA A 3 54.72 -27.04 25.60
CA ALA A 3 53.33 -26.63 25.74
C ALA A 3 52.71 -26.37 24.34
N PRO A 4 51.47 -26.74 24.07
CA PRO A 4 50.83 -26.47 22.80
C PRO A 4 50.28 -25.04 22.74
N ALA A 5 50.51 -24.38 21.61
CA ALA A 5 49.97 -23.10 21.25
C ALA A 5 48.46 -23.18 21.09
N LEU A 6 47.73 -22.43 21.88
CA LEU A 6 46.30 -22.14 21.66
C LEU A 6 46.13 -21.20 20.47
N GLN A 7 45.64 -21.72 19.35
CA GLN A 7 45.16 -20.94 18.24
C GLN A 7 43.90 -20.19 18.67
N ALA A 8 44.00 -18.87 18.73
CA ALA A 8 42.84 -17.99 18.89
C ALA A 8 41.95 -18.12 17.68
N ILE A 9 40.78 -18.71 17.85
CA ILE A 9 39.70 -18.68 16.86
C ILE A 9 39.18 -17.24 16.84
N ALA A 10 39.46 -16.54 15.75
CA ALA A 10 38.92 -15.22 15.49
C ALA A 10 37.40 -15.28 15.48
N THR A 11 36.76 -14.79 16.52
CA THR A 11 35.32 -14.64 16.61
C THR A 11 34.87 -13.55 15.62
N ARG A 12 34.21 -14.01 14.59
CA ARG A 12 33.52 -13.30 13.54
C ARG A 12 32.52 -12.31 14.16
N ALA A 13 32.76 -11.00 14.00
CA ALA A 13 31.78 -9.94 14.17
C ALA A 13 30.94 -9.88 12.87
N PRO A 14 29.72 -10.31 12.88
CA PRO A 14 29.06 -10.46 11.58
C PRO A 14 27.58 -10.09 11.45
N ARG A 15 26.93 -9.51 12.41
CA ARG A 15 25.48 -9.25 12.20
C ARG A 15 25.14 -7.85 11.72
N SER A 16 25.87 -6.82 12.08
CA SER A 16 25.64 -5.43 11.65
C SER A 16 25.98 -5.21 10.17
N ASP A 17 27.19 -5.63 9.76
CA ASP A 17 27.67 -5.41 8.39
C ASP A 17 26.82 -6.11 7.32
N GLY A 18 26.30 -7.31 7.65
CA GLY A 18 25.43 -8.06 6.73
C GLY A 18 24.04 -7.44 6.56
N VAL A 19 23.47 -6.94 7.67
CA VAL A 19 22.17 -6.23 7.63
C VAL A 19 22.30 -4.92 6.85
N GLU A 20 23.36 -4.17 7.09
CA GLU A 20 23.64 -2.91 6.39
C GLU A 20 23.89 -3.15 4.90
N ALA A 21 24.65 -4.16 4.52
CA ALA A 21 24.89 -4.51 3.12
C ALA A 21 23.58 -4.91 2.40
N ARG A 22 22.73 -5.70 3.04
CA ARG A 22 21.40 -6.05 2.51
C ARG A 22 20.53 -4.80 2.31
N GLN A 23 20.54 -3.88 3.26
CA GLN A 23 19.76 -2.66 3.19
C GLN A 23 20.27 -1.70 2.10
N ARG A 24 21.59 -1.53 1.97
CA ARG A 24 22.20 -0.77 0.87
C ARG A 24 21.79 -1.34 -0.50
N LEU A 25 21.81 -2.68 -0.66
CA LEU A 25 21.33 -3.32 -1.89
C LEU A 25 19.85 -3.02 -2.17
N LEU A 26 19.00 -3.13 -1.16
CA LEU A 26 17.56 -2.88 -1.30
C LEU A 26 17.28 -1.45 -1.76
N TYR A 27 17.90 -0.46 -1.15
CA TYR A 27 17.68 0.95 -1.51
C TYR A 27 18.33 1.33 -2.84
N ALA A 28 19.51 0.81 -3.17
CA ALA A 28 20.11 1.00 -4.47
C ALA A 28 19.26 0.37 -5.60
N ALA A 29 18.70 -0.80 -5.33
CA ALA A 29 17.79 -1.48 -6.25
C ALA A 29 16.50 -0.68 -6.44
N LEU A 30 15.86 -0.20 -5.36
CA LEU A 30 14.67 0.62 -5.41
C LEU A 30 14.89 1.87 -6.29
N ALA A 31 15.95 2.63 -6.03
CA ALA A 31 16.27 3.84 -6.79
C ALA A 31 16.48 3.54 -8.29
N LEU A 32 17.24 2.50 -8.61
CA LEU A 32 17.54 2.15 -9.99
C LEU A 32 16.32 1.56 -10.72
N PHE A 33 15.53 0.72 -10.06
CA PHE A 33 14.31 0.19 -10.66
C PHE A 33 13.23 1.26 -10.84
N ALA A 34 13.08 2.16 -9.89
CA ALA A 34 12.17 3.29 -10.03
C ALA A 34 12.55 4.19 -11.21
N ALA A 35 13.84 4.50 -11.37
CA ALA A 35 14.32 5.36 -12.46
C ALA A 35 14.29 4.67 -13.82
N ASN A 36 14.80 3.44 -13.93
CA ASN A 36 15.10 2.79 -15.23
C ASN A 36 14.11 1.66 -15.59
N GLY A 37 13.35 1.14 -14.61
CA GLY A 37 12.52 -0.05 -14.76
C GLY A 37 13.32 -1.36 -14.60
N TYR A 38 12.57 -2.46 -14.47
CA TYR A 38 13.16 -3.79 -14.24
C TYR A 38 14.10 -4.23 -15.36
N ALA A 39 13.65 -4.14 -16.62
CA ALA A 39 14.40 -4.68 -17.76
C ALA A 39 15.76 -3.99 -17.96
N LYS A 40 15.83 -2.68 -17.81
CA LYS A 40 17.02 -1.87 -18.09
C LYS A 40 18.00 -1.79 -16.92
N THR A 41 17.66 -2.26 -15.73
CA THR A 41 18.54 -2.25 -14.56
C THR A 41 19.28 -3.57 -14.45
N SER A 42 20.62 -3.56 -14.35
CA SER A 42 21.43 -4.76 -14.16
C SER A 42 21.81 -4.99 -12.70
N THR A 43 22.01 -6.27 -12.31
CA THR A 43 22.51 -6.62 -10.96
C THR A 43 23.90 -6.06 -10.69
N ARG A 44 24.74 -5.86 -11.72
CA ARG A 44 26.06 -5.24 -11.60
C ARG A 44 25.96 -3.76 -11.23
N GLU A 45 25.03 -3.03 -11.84
CA GLU A 45 24.77 -1.62 -11.50
C GLU A 45 24.28 -1.48 -10.07
N ILE A 46 23.35 -2.34 -9.65
CA ILE A 46 22.83 -2.34 -8.28
C ILE A 46 23.95 -2.62 -7.27
N ALA A 47 24.74 -3.68 -7.48
CA ALA A 47 25.83 -4.04 -6.58
C ALA A 47 26.88 -2.93 -6.48
N ARG A 48 27.22 -2.28 -7.61
CA ARG A 48 28.13 -1.13 -7.65
C ARG A 48 27.55 0.07 -6.90
N ALA A 49 26.28 0.38 -7.11
CA ALA A 49 25.63 1.51 -6.42
C ALA A 49 25.51 1.28 -4.91
N ALA A 50 25.37 0.02 -4.49
CA ALA A 50 25.33 -0.37 -3.08
C ALA A 50 26.69 -0.53 -2.42
N ASP A 51 27.77 -0.44 -3.18
CA ASP A 51 29.15 -0.73 -2.75
C ASP A 51 29.28 -2.10 -2.06
N VAL A 52 28.82 -3.15 -2.78
CA VAL A 52 28.88 -4.54 -2.31
C VAL A 52 29.27 -5.48 -3.45
N ASN A 53 29.71 -6.70 -3.10
CA ASN A 53 29.95 -7.73 -4.10
C ASN A 53 28.63 -8.19 -4.73
N ILE A 54 28.63 -8.43 -6.05
CA ILE A 54 27.45 -8.90 -6.80
C ILE A 54 26.86 -10.21 -6.24
N SER A 55 27.67 -11.09 -5.66
CA SER A 55 27.22 -12.33 -5.02
C SER A 55 26.30 -12.10 -3.83
N ALA A 56 26.35 -10.92 -3.22
CA ALA A 56 25.46 -10.55 -2.12
C ALA A 56 23.97 -10.50 -2.55
N ILE A 57 23.70 -10.20 -3.82
CA ILE A 57 22.32 -10.24 -4.35
C ILE A 57 21.76 -11.65 -4.28
N SER A 58 22.52 -12.65 -4.76
CA SER A 58 22.09 -14.05 -4.68
C SER A 58 21.99 -14.55 -3.23
N TYR A 59 22.86 -14.08 -2.37
CA TYR A 59 22.87 -14.46 -0.96
C TYR A 59 21.64 -13.93 -0.19
N TYR A 60 21.27 -12.64 -0.38
CA TYR A 60 20.20 -12.01 0.40
C TYR A 60 18.83 -12.10 -0.25
N PHE A 61 18.77 -12.15 -1.57
CA PHE A 61 17.52 -12.03 -2.33
C PHE A 61 17.28 -13.17 -3.32
N GLY A 62 18.22 -14.11 -3.45
CA GLY A 62 18.16 -15.20 -4.42
C GLY A 62 18.60 -14.79 -5.83
N ASP A 63 17.88 -13.85 -6.41
CA ASP A 63 18.17 -13.33 -7.75
C ASP A 63 17.67 -11.88 -7.93
N LYS A 64 17.74 -11.37 -9.18
CA LYS A 64 17.23 -10.05 -9.54
C LYS A 64 15.72 -9.93 -9.31
N ALA A 65 14.95 -11.00 -9.53
CA ALA A 65 13.51 -10.99 -9.37
C ALA A 65 13.12 -10.95 -7.89
N GLY A 66 13.83 -11.70 -7.03
CA GLY A 66 13.66 -11.64 -5.58
C GLY A 66 14.02 -10.28 -5.00
N LEU A 67 15.12 -9.67 -5.47
CA LEU A 67 15.48 -8.30 -5.08
C LEU A 67 14.43 -7.29 -5.55
N TYR A 68 13.90 -7.43 -6.76
CA TYR A 68 12.83 -6.59 -7.29
C TYR A 68 11.56 -6.70 -6.44
N ALA A 69 11.14 -7.92 -6.13
CA ALA A 69 9.98 -8.16 -5.25
C ALA A 69 10.14 -7.49 -3.88
N ALA A 70 11.33 -7.54 -3.29
CA ALA A 70 11.61 -6.91 -2.00
C ALA A 70 11.46 -5.38 -2.03
N THR A 71 11.69 -4.73 -3.18
CA THR A 71 11.59 -3.26 -3.30
C THR A 71 10.16 -2.73 -3.22
N PHE A 72 9.12 -3.56 -3.32
CA PHE A 72 7.73 -3.11 -3.24
C PHE A 72 7.22 -2.89 -1.81
N GLY A 73 7.60 -3.74 -0.88
CA GLY A 73 7.04 -3.69 0.48
C GLY A 73 8.06 -3.34 1.56
N GLU A 74 9.25 -3.93 1.51
CA GLU A 74 10.22 -3.78 2.61
C GLU A 74 10.63 -2.32 2.90
N PRO A 75 10.88 -1.45 1.88
CA PRO A 75 11.22 -0.06 2.16
C PRO A 75 10.10 0.73 2.84
N MET A 76 8.86 0.28 2.72
CA MET A 76 7.68 0.89 3.35
C MET A 76 7.29 0.23 4.68
N GLY A 77 8.11 -0.67 5.21
CA GLY A 77 7.86 -1.35 6.48
C GLY A 77 6.89 -2.52 6.40
N GLY A 78 6.67 -3.04 5.21
CA GLY A 78 5.78 -4.17 4.93
C GLY A 78 4.83 -3.90 3.78
N ASN A 79 4.07 -4.91 3.40
CA ASN A 79 3.09 -4.82 2.33
C ASN A 79 1.71 -4.44 2.89
N ALA A 80 0.89 -3.77 2.10
CA ALA A 80 -0.44 -3.33 2.53
C ALA A 80 -1.32 -4.50 2.98
N GLY A 81 -1.18 -5.67 2.34
CA GLY A 81 -1.89 -6.89 2.70
C GLY A 81 -1.54 -7.44 4.07
N ASP A 82 -0.32 -7.23 4.55
CA ASP A 82 0.15 -7.75 5.85
C ASP A 82 -0.60 -7.11 7.04
N PHE A 83 -1.19 -5.94 6.83
CA PHE A 83 -1.91 -5.18 7.87
C PHE A 83 -3.43 -5.39 7.86
N VAL A 84 -3.97 -6.17 6.91
CA VAL A 84 -5.43 -6.38 6.75
C VAL A 84 -6.07 -6.89 8.03
N SER A 85 -5.45 -7.87 8.70
CA SER A 85 -5.98 -8.45 9.94
C SER A 85 -6.13 -7.44 11.09
N LEU A 86 -5.44 -6.31 11.03
CA LEU A 86 -5.52 -5.28 12.09
C LEU A 86 -6.84 -4.49 12.03
N TYR A 87 -7.49 -4.39 10.88
CA TYR A 87 -8.70 -3.58 10.69
C TYR A 87 -9.90 -4.37 10.15
N ASP A 88 -9.73 -5.65 9.80
CA ASP A 88 -10.84 -6.50 9.30
C ASP A 88 -11.45 -7.42 10.37
N ALA A 89 -11.17 -7.16 11.66
CA ALA A 89 -11.77 -7.95 12.74
C ALA A 89 -13.30 -7.76 12.77
N PRO A 90 -14.11 -8.85 12.92
CA PRO A 90 -15.57 -8.79 12.85
C PRO A 90 -16.23 -7.83 13.85
N ASP A 91 -15.67 -7.77 15.07
CA ASP A 91 -16.21 -6.97 16.18
C ASP A 91 -15.64 -5.55 16.26
N LEU A 92 -14.72 -5.21 15.33
CA LEU A 92 -14.09 -3.90 15.31
C LEU A 92 -15.07 -2.84 14.79
N PRO A 93 -15.34 -1.77 15.55
CA PRO A 93 -16.17 -0.66 15.07
C PRO A 93 -15.61 -0.06 13.77
N MET A 94 -16.47 0.25 12.80
CA MET A 94 -16.08 0.81 11.50
C MET A 94 -15.11 2.01 11.64
N GLN A 95 -15.41 2.94 12.54
CA GLN A 95 -14.56 4.12 12.73
C GLN A 95 -13.15 3.74 13.17
N GLU A 96 -13.01 2.75 14.03
CA GLU A 96 -11.71 2.26 14.49
C GLU A 96 -10.98 1.49 13.39
N ALA A 97 -11.69 0.66 12.61
CA ALA A 97 -11.14 -0.01 11.44
C ALA A 97 -10.57 1.01 10.43
N LEU A 98 -11.33 2.05 10.10
CA LEU A 98 -10.88 3.12 9.22
C LEU A 98 -9.70 3.91 9.80
N ARG A 99 -9.68 4.15 11.12
CA ARG A 99 -8.56 4.82 11.80
C ARG A 99 -7.28 4.00 11.67
N ILE A 100 -7.34 2.70 11.94
CA ILE A 100 -6.18 1.79 11.79
C ILE A 100 -5.74 1.77 10.34
N PHE A 101 -6.66 1.59 9.40
CA PHE A 101 -6.37 1.59 7.97
C PHE A 101 -5.61 2.85 7.54
N PHE A 102 -6.15 4.05 7.82
CA PHE A 102 -5.50 5.30 7.41
C PHE A 102 -4.19 5.54 8.14
N THR A 103 -4.07 5.19 9.41
CA THR A 103 -2.78 5.29 10.12
C THR A 103 -1.70 4.47 9.43
N ARG A 104 -2.02 3.22 9.04
CA ARG A 104 -1.08 2.36 8.31
C ARG A 104 -0.79 2.85 6.90
N MET A 105 -1.81 3.34 6.21
CA MET A 105 -1.65 3.87 4.85
C MET A 105 -0.73 5.09 4.80
N VAL A 106 -0.82 6.01 5.75
CA VAL A 106 0.00 7.24 5.69
C VAL A 106 1.36 7.12 6.36
N GLU A 107 1.59 6.09 7.20
CA GLU A 107 2.84 5.90 7.93
C GLU A 107 4.09 5.97 7.03
N PRO A 108 4.10 5.35 5.83
CA PRO A 108 5.24 5.43 4.92
C PRO A 108 5.62 6.86 4.50
N LEU A 109 4.65 7.80 4.47
CA LEU A 109 4.92 9.20 4.09
C LEU A 109 5.96 9.88 5.00
N LYS A 110 6.18 9.35 6.20
CA LYS A 110 7.23 9.83 7.12
C LYS A 110 8.66 9.52 6.62
N GLN A 111 8.81 8.66 5.62
CA GLN A 111 10.10 8.23 5.08
C GLN A 111 10.61 9.09 3.90
N GLY A 112 9.86 10.11 3.50
CA GLY A 112 10.31 11.10 2.50
C GLY A 112 10.64 10.48 1.13
N GLU A 113 11.92 10.61 0.71
CA GLU A 113 12.37 10.22 -0.62
C GLU A 113 12.18 8.73 -0.95
N ILE A 114 12.31 7.84 0.03
CA ILE A 114 12.10 6.41 -0.15
C ILE A 114 10.68 6.12 -0.64
N VAL A 115 9.70 6.80 -0.06
CA VAL A 115 8.30 6.65 -0.48
C VAL A 115 8.07 7.15 -1.89
N ARG A 116 8.69 8.26 -2.29
CA ARG A 116 8.59 8.76 -3.67
C ARG A 116 9.09 7.72 -4.67
N GLN A 117 10.23 7.09 -4.39
CA GLN A 117 10.78 6.03 -5.23
C GLN A 117 9.87 4.79 -5.26
N CYS A 118 9.29 4.38 -4.12
CA CYS A 118 8.30 3.29 -4.09
C CYS A 118 7.08 3.60 -4.95
N ILE A 119 6.53 4.80 -4.85
CA ILE A 119 5.38 5.21 -5.68
C ILE A 119 5.74 5.24 -7.16
N GLN A 120 6.90 5.78 -7.50
CA GLN A 120 7.39 5.79 -8.89
C GLN A 120 7.50 4.35 -9.44
N LEU A 121 7.99 3.40 -8.64
CA LEU A 121 8.08 2.00 -9.00
C LEU A 121 6.68 1.39 -9.24
N HIS A 122 5.73 1.62 -8.33
CA HIS A 122 4.35 1.15 -8.48
C HIS A 122 3.66 1.74 -9.71
N MET A 123 3.84 3.04 -9.98
CA MET A 123 3.29 3.68 -11.17
C MET A 123 3.88 3.09 -12.45
N ARG A 124 5.17 2.78 -12.44
CA ARG A 124 5.82 2.11 -13.57
C ARG A 124 5.25 0.71 -13.82
N GLU A 125 5.03 -0.08 -12.77
CA GLU A 125 4.41 -1.41 -12.90
C GLU A 125 2.97 -1.34 -13.44
N MET A 126 2.21 -0.31 -13.11
CA MET A 126 0.88 -0.10 -13.70
C MET A 126 0.92 0.18 -15.20
N LEU A 127 2.00 0.81 -15.70
CA LEU A 127 2.17 1.15 -17.13
C LEU A 127 2.88 0.05 -17.92
N GLU A 128 3.86 -0.61 -17.31
CA GLU A 128 4.72 -1.65 -17.91
C GLU A 128 4.78 -2.87 -16.96
N PRO A 129 3.67 -3.65 -16.85
CA PRO A 129 3.57 -4.70 -15.84
C PRO A 129 4.57 -5.84 -16.07
N THR A 130 5.27 -6.23 -15.01
CA THR A 130 6.07 -7.45 -14.97
C THR A 130 5.29 -8.61 -14.37
N SER A 131 5.88 -9.81 -14.31
CA SER A 131 5.28 -10.96 -13.61
C SER A 131 5.09 -10.72 -12.10
N GLN A 132 5.78 -9.72 -11.52
CA GLN A 132 5.63 -9.34 -10.12
C GLN A 132 4.30 -8.62 -9.86
N TRP A 133 3.81 -7.81 -10.82
CA TRP A 133 2.58 -7.03 -10.68
C TRP A 133 1.37 -7.85 -10.25
N ALA A 134 1.17 -9.04 -10.83
CA ALA A 134 0.02 -9.87 -10.49
C ALA A 134 0.01 -10.26 -9.00
N LYS A 135 1.17 -10.52 -8.40
CA LYS A 135 1.32 -10.86 -6.98
C LYS A 135 1.06 -9.64 -6.09
N GLU A 136 1.64 -8.50 -6.45
CA GLU A 136 1.46 -7.23 -5.73
C GLU A 136 -0.01 -6.80 -5.77
N PHE A 137 -0.66 -6.89 -6.94
CA PHE A 137 -2.07 -6.55 -7.10
C PHE A 137 -2.98 -7.37 -6.15
N GLU A 138 -2.81 -8.70 -6.12
CA GLU A 138 -3.63 -9.57 -5.25
C GLU A 138 -3.41 -9.25 -3.76
N ARG A 139 -2.16 -9.05 -3.33
CA ARG A 139 -1.80 -8.85 -1.93
C ARG A 139 -2.02 -7.42 -1.45
N ASP A 140 -1.58 -6.42 -2.21
CA ASP A 140 -1.44 -5.05 -1.74
C ASP A 140 -2.56 -4.11 -2.22
N ILE A 141 -3.35 -4.55 -3.19
CA ILE A 141 -4.48 -3.77 -3.72
C ILE A 141 -5.79 -4.48 -3.47
N LYS A 142 -5.92 -5.72 -3.94
CA LYS A 142 -7.19 -6.44 -3.89
C LYS A 142 -7.57 -6.90 -2.48
N ALA A 143 -6.62 -7.45 -1.71
CA ALA A 143 -6.91 -7.91 -0.35
C ALA A 143 -7.33 -6.75 0.58
N PRO A 144 -6.62 -5.61 0.65
CA PRO A 144 -7.07 -4.43 1.39
C PRO A 144 -8.43 -3.88 0.91
N HIS A 145 -8.67 -3.86 -0.40
CA HIS A 145 -9.95 -3.42 -0.96
C HIS A 145 -11.12 -4.29 -0.48
N ILE A 146 -10.96 -5.62 -0.53
CA ILE A 146 -11.99 -6.55 -0.06
C ILE A 146 -12.24 -6.38 1.44
N ALA A 147 -11.19 -6.23 2.23
CA ALA A 147 -11.28 -6.03 3.67
C ALA A 147 -12.07 -4.76 4.03
N ILE A 148 -11.73 -3.62 3.42
CA ILE A 148 -12.47 -2.37 3.63
C ILE A 148 -13.92 -2.50 3.14
N ALA A 149 -14.17 -3.11 1.98
CA ALA A 149 -15.53 -3.38 1.52
C ALA A 149 -16.32 -4.22 2.54
N GLY A 150 -15.69 -5.19 3.19
CA GLY A 150 -16.26 -5.99 4.28
C GLY A 150 -16.62 -5.14 5.50
N VAL A 151 -15.71 -4.23 5.93
CA VAL A 151 -15.98 -3.25 7.01
C VAL A 151 -17.20 -2.40 6.68
N LEU A 152 -17.30 -1.90 5.45
CA LEU A 152 -18.43 -1.09 5.00
C LEU A 152 -19.72 -1.90 4.94
N CYS A 153 -19.68 -3.16 4.48
CA CYS A 153 -20.84 -4.05 4.48
C CYS A 153 -21.42 -4.24 5.90
N ARG A 154 -20.55 -4.49 6.89
CA ARG A 154 -20.99 -4.62 8.29
C ARG A 154 -21.73 -3.36 8.78
N ARG A 155 -21.22 -2.17 8.46
CA ARG A 155 -21.87 -0.89 8.82
C ARG A 155 -23.18 -0.66 8.07
N LEU A 156 -23.28 -1.12 6.82
CA LEU A 156 -24.46 -0.92 5.97
C LEU A 156 -25.52 -2.04 6.13
N GLY A 157 -25.22 -3.08 6.92
CA GLY A 157 -26.13 -4.23 7.10
C GLY A 157 -26.26 -5.11 5.84
N LEU A 158 -25.19 -5.21 5.03
CA LEU A 158 -25.16 -5.99 3.78
C LEU A 158 -24.39 -7.28 3.97
N ALA A 159 -24.91 -8.38 3.42
CA ALA A 159 -24.24 -9.68 3.45
C ALA A 159 -23.01 -9.76 2.52
N ARG A 160 -22.98 -8.96 1.46
CA ARG A 160 -21.90 -8.88 0.48
C ARG A 160 -21.85 -7.49 -0.16
N PRO A 161 -20.70 -7.06 -0.65
CA PRO A 161 -20.58 -5.76 -1.32
C PRO A 161 -21.36 -5.77 -2.66
N ASP A 162 -22.07 -4.70 -2.90
CA ASP A 162 -22.61 -4.33 -4.21
C ASP A 162 -21.71 -3.28 -4.89
N ASP A 163 -22.07 -2.88 -6.10
CA ASP A 163 -21.30 -1.89 -6.88
C ASP A 163 -21.13 -0.56 -6.15
N ASP A 164 -22.14 -0.12 -5.37
CA ASP A 164 -22.04 1.14 -4.63
C ASP A 164 -21.08 1.03 -3.44
N VAL A 165 -21.00 -0.14 -2.79
CA VAL A 165 -19.96 -0.41 -1.78
C VAL A 165 -18.57 -0.38 -2.42
N HIS A 166 -18.40 -0.98 -3.59
CA HIS A 166 -17.12 -0.92 -4.29
C HIS A 166 -16.73 0.51 -4.69
N ARG A 167 -17.67 1.31 -5.23
CA ARG A 167 -17.45 2.74 -5.52
C ARG A 167 -17.04 3.52 -4.28
N LEU A 168 -17.71 3.29 -3.16
CA LEU A 168 -17.40 3.93 -1.87
C LEU A 168 -16.03 3.50 -1.36
N THR A 169 -15.68 2.21 -1.49
CA THR A 169 -14.35 1.70 -1.11
C THR A 169 -13.25 2.38 -1.92
N PHE A 170 -13.40 2.49 -3.25
CA PHE A 170 -12.44 3.20 -4.08
C PHE A 170 -12.32 4.69 -3.71
N ALA A 171 -13.44 5.35 -3.41
CA ALA A 171 -13.41 6.75 -2.96
C ALA A 171 -12.63 6.90 -1.63
N ILE A 172 -12.90 6.03 -0.65
CA ILE A 172 -12.24 6.05 0.65
C ILE A 172 -10.73 5.77 0.52
N THR A 173 -10.34 4.72 -0.21
CA THR A 173 -8.92 4.40 -0.42
C THR A 173 -8.22 5.48 -1.24
N GLY A 174 -8.91 6.07 -2.21
CA GLY A 174 -8.42 7.19 -3.03
C GLY A 174 -8.02 8.41 -2.23
N LEU A 175 -8.68 8.69 -1.09
CA LEU A 175 -8.31 9.79 -0.19
C LEU A 175 -6.86 9.68 0.30
N ALA A 176 -6.38 8.48 0.60
CA ALA A 176 -5.00 8.27 1.02
C ALA A 176 -4.04 8.17 -0.18
N VAL A 177 -4.43 7.47 -1.24
CA VAL A 177 -3.62 7.32 -2.47
C VAL A 177 -3.24 8.68 -3.06
N GLN A 178 -4.16 9.65 -3.00
CA GLN A 178 -3.91 11.02 -3.46
C GLN A 178 -2.66 11.65 -2.81
N LEU A 179 -2.42 11.38 -1.52
CA LEU A 179 -1.26 11.94 -0.81
C LEU A 179 0.07 11.41 -1.37
N PHE A 180 0.10 10.18 -1.87
CA PHE A 180 1.28 9.57 -2.45
C PHE A 180 1.54 10.09 -3.87
N VAL A 181 0.49 10.16 -4.68
CA VAL A 181 0.60 10.56 -6.10
C VAL A 181 0.89 12.04 -6.25
N SER A 182 0.42 12.87 -5.31
CA SER A 182 0.46 14.32 -5.41
C SER A 182 1.39 14.99 -4.39
N GLN A 183 2.42 14.29 -3.88
CA GLN A 183 3.35 14.87 -2.90
C GLN A 183 3.96 16.18 -3.39
N ASP A 184 4.46 16.21 -4.63
CA ASP A 184 5.08 17.41 -5.20
C ASP A 184 4.09 18.58 -5.29
N LEU A 185 2.82 18.29 -5.58
CA LEU A 185 1.76 19.30 -5.60
C LEU A 185 1.46 19.83 -4.19
N VAL A 186 1.39 18.95 -3.19
CA VAL A 186 1.20 19.35 -1.79
C VAL A 186 2.37 20.19 -1.31
N ASP A 187 3.61 19.78 -1.63
CA ASP A 187 4.82 20.52 -1.27
C ASP A 187 4.87 21.90 -1.94
N ALA A 188 4.42 22.02 -3.19
CA ALA A 188 4.37 23.30 -3.89
C ALA A 188 3.29 24.24 -3.34
N ILE A 189 2.13 23.72 -2.92
CA ILE A 189 0.99 24.55 -2.47
C ILE A 189 1.09 24.83 -0.97
N ARG A 190 1.35 23.81 -0.15
CA ARG A 190 1.37 23.91 1.31
C ARG A 190 2.30 22.88 1.94
N PRO A 191 3.63 23.07 1.89
CA PRO A 191 4.61 22.07 2.35
C PRO A 191 4.43 21.66 3.81
N SER A 192 3.89 22.55 4.65
CA SER A 192 3.62 22.24 6.06
C SER A 192 2.62 21.08 6.28
N LEU A 193 1.93 20.60 5.26
CA LEU A 193 0.97 19.51 5.42
C LEU A 193 1.61 18.12 5.52
N LEU A 194 2.84 17.94 5.00
CA LEU A 194 3.54 16.65 4.98
C LEU A 194 4.97 16.69 5.55
N ASN A 195 5.47 17.86 5.95
CA ASN A 195 6.87 18.06 6.29
C ASN A 195 7.31 17.55 7.67
N THR A 196 6.40 17.05 8.51
CA THR A 196 6.73 16.47 9.82
C THR A 196 5.89 15.21 10.09
N PRO A 197 6.41 14.27 10.91
CA PRO A 197 5.63 13.10 11.34
C PRO A 197 4.28 13.48 11.96
N LYS A 198 4.23 14.53 12.78
CA LYS A 198 3.00 15.06 13.39
C LYS A 198 1.96 15.48 12.35
N ASN A 199 2.41 16.11 11.26
CA ASN A 199 1.50 16.53 10.18
C ASN A 199 1.00 15.35 9.37
N VAL A 200 1.82 14.33 9.18
CA VAL A 200 1.38 13.05 8.58
C VAL A 200 0.34 12.35 9.48
N ASP A 201 0.56 12.32 10.81
CA ASP A 201 -0.43 11.75 11.74
C ASP A 201 -1.76 12.52 11.72
N ALA A 202 -1.71 13.84 11.55
CA ALA A 202 -2.92 14.64 11.39
C ALA A 202 -3.73 14.25 10.15
N TRP A 203 -3.09 13.79 9.07
CA TRP A 203 -3.78 13.25 7.89
C TRP A 203 -4.58 11.99 8.22
N ALA A 204 -4.01 11.02 8.97
CA ALA A 204 -4.74 9.81 9.36
C ALA A 204 -6.05 10.15 10.07
N GLN A 205 -6.03 11.11 10.99
CA GLN A 205 -7.22 11.56 11.70
C GLN A 205 -8.25 12.24 10.77
N ARG A 206 -7.79 13.11 9.88
CA ARG A 206 -8.67 13.83 8.94
C ARG A 206 -9.29 12.89 7.92
N LEU A 207 -8.51 11.99 7.33
CA LEU A 207 -8.99 11.00 6.37
C LEU A 207 -10.01 10.05 7.00
N THR A 208 -9.80 9.65 8.26
CA THR A 208 -10.79 8.87 9.02
C THR A 208 -12.12 9.64 9.12
N GLY A 209 -12.07 10.91 9.50
CA GLY A 209 -13.27 11.73 9.58
C GLY A 209 -14.00 11.90 8.25
N TYR A 210 -13.24 12.12 7.15
CA TYR A 210 -13.82 12.23 5.81
C TYR A 210 -14.45 10.90 5.36
N ALA A 211 -13.79 9.79 5.60
CA ALA A 211 -14.32 8.46 5.25
C ALA A 211 -15.60 8.13 6.03
N VAL A 212 -15.65 8.42 7.34
CA VAL A 212 -16.87 8.26 8.15
C VAL A 212 -18.01 9.10 7.58
N ALA A 213 -17.76 10.36 7.20
CA ALA A 213 -18.78 11.22 6.59
C ALA A 213 -19.29 10.66 5.26
N LEU A 214 -18.41 10.11 4.41
CA LEU A 214 -18.80 9.43 3.16
C LEU A 214 -19.70 8.23 3.43
N VAL A 215 -19.37 7.39 4.41
CA VAL A 215 -20.18 6.23 4.77
C VAL A 215 -21.54 6.64 5.31
N GLU A 216 -21.62 7.65 6.18
CA GLU A 216 -22.89 8.15 6.70
C GLU A 216 -23.77 8.76 5.59
N ALA A 217 -23.18 9.44 4.61
CA ALA A 217 -23.89 9.91 3.42
C ALA A 217 -24.48 8.74 2.63
N GLU A 218 -23.74 7.64 2.47
CA GLU A 218 -24.23 6.44 1.80
C GLU A 218 -25.36 5.75 2.59
N VAL A 219 -25.26 5.68 3.92
CA VAL A 219 -26.36 5.20 4.80
C VAL A 219 -27.64 6.00 4.56
N LEU A 220 -27.53 7.34 4.52
CA LEU A 220 -28.67 8.22 4.29
C LEU A 220 -29.26 8.06 2.88
N ARG A 221 -28.40 7.90 1.85
CA ARG A 221 -28.84 7.66 0.48
C ARG A 221 -29.64 6.37 0.38
N ARG A 222 -29.18 5.28 0.99
CA ARG A 222 -29.86 3.98 0.99
C ARG A 222 -31.19 4.03 1.71
N LYS A 223 -31.26 4.68 2.89
CA LYS A 223 -32.51 4.88 3.62
C LYS A 223 -33.54 5.65 2.79
N LYS A 224 -33.14 6.71 2.11
CA LYS A 224 -34.03 7.50 1.23
C LYS A 224 -34.50 6.67 0.02
N ALA A 225 -33.63 5.84 -0.56
CA ALA A 225 -33.99 4.96 -1.66
C ALA A 225 -35.05 3.90 -1.23
N ALA A 226 -34.85 3.30 -0.06
CA ALA A 226 -35.80 2.31 0.49
C ALA A 226 -37.16 2.93 0.88
N ALA A 227 -37.19 4.21 1.24
CA ALA A 227 -38.43 4.93 1.60
C ALA A 227 -39.22 5.44 0.38
N ARG A 228 -38.69 5.38 -0.84
CA ARG A 228 -39.42 5.78 -2.05
C ARG A 228 -40.40 4.66 -2.44
N PRO A 229 -41.72 4.94 -2.58
CA PRO A 229 -42.68 3.95 -3.09
C PRO A 229 -42.22 3.46 -4.45
N ALA A 230 -42.37 2.15 -4.70
CA ALA A 230 -42.12 1.59 -6.03
C ALA A 230 -42.98 2.34 -7.05
N ALA A 231 -42.36 2.91 -8.06
CA ALA A 231 -43.10 3.55 -9.15
C ALA A 231 -44.06 2.53 -9.74
N VAL A 232 -45.37 2.83 -9.67
CA VAL A 232 -46.41 2.00 -10.30
C VAL A 232 -46.10 1.93 -11.78
N PRO A 233 -45.95 0.72 -12.39
CA PRO A 233 -45.70 0.61 -13.81
C PRO A 233 -46.85 1.29 -14.54
N ALA A 234 -46.55 2.27 -15.40
CA ALA A 234 -47.57 2.89 -16.24
C ALA A 234 -48.34 1.82 -17.02
N ALA A 235 -49.65 1.75 -16.79
CA ALA A 235 -50.51 0.81 -17.49
C ALA A 235 -50.36 1.04 -19.00
N ARG A 236 -49.90 0.01 -19.72
CA ARG A 236 -49.86 0.02 -21.18
C ARG A 236 -51.28 0.24 -21.69
N SER A 237 -51.60 1.44 -22.13
CA SER A 237 -52.85 1.75 -22.81
C SER A 237 -52.89 0.90 -24.08
N GLY A 238 -53.73 -0.14 -24.06
CA GLY A 238 -54.00 -0.97 -25.24
C GLY A 238 -54.63 -0.13 -26.33
N ARG A 239 -53.86 0.18 -27.35
CA ARG A 239 -54.40 0.73 -28.61
C ARG A 239 -55.12 -0.42 -29.33
N LYS A 240 -56.45 -0.50 -29.17
CA LYS A 240 -57.30 -1.28 -30.06
C LYS A 240 -57.20 -0.67 -31.46
N LYS A 241 -56.73 -1.45 -32.42
CA LYS A 241 -56.92 -1.19 -33.84
C LYS A 241 -58.32 -1.61 -34.21
N THR A 242 -59.11 -0.72 -34.66
CA THR A 242 -60.25 -0.94 -35.58
C THR A 242 -59.74 -0.77 -36.99
#